data_158047cad93793d8ea80eabf9d07d4de
#
_entry.id   158047cad93793d8ea80eabf9d07d4de
#
_cell.length_a   1.000
_cell.length_b   1.000
_cell.length_c   1.000
_cell.angle_alpha   90.00
_cell.angle_beta   90.00
_cell.angle_gamma   90.00
#
_symmetry.space_group_name_H-M   'P 1'
#
loop_
_entity.id
_entity.type
_entity.pdbx_description
1 polymer ?
#
loop_
_entity_poly.entity_id
_entity_poly.type
_entity_poly.pdbx_seq_one_letter_code
_entity_poly.pdbx_strand_id
1 'polypeptide(L)'
;MRQNHALAFPRRRARARKNRGRVADQPQPTPTELLREILYQVGETHLDTGHTEIVHRLNGRLYDNFSLGKTTLVIIDEGQLLADDALFEEIRLLLNFQLNDAFLITLLLIGQPELGERIRNLPQFDDRLSARGLLRPLERREVGAYIDHRMSVAGRSEAAFSPEAVELISQYSGGIPRRLNHICDLCLVLSYSRRVEWVDEEMAYRIILDEEDSRV
;
A
#
# COMPACT_ATOMS: atom_id res chain seq x y z
N MET A 1 -22.40 -21.50 -16.32
CA MET A 1 -22.34 -21.26 -14.87
C MET A 1 -20.89 -21.23 -14.46
N ARG A 2 -20.30 -20.04 -14.31
CA ARG A 2 -18.93 -19.86 -13.80
C ARG A 2 -19.05 -19.43 -12.34
N GLN A 3 -18.62 -20.29 -11.43
CA GLN A 3 -18.58 -19.99 -10.00
C GLN A 3 -17.43 -19.01 -9.74
N ASN A 4 -17.76 -17.80 -9.31
CA ASN A 4 -16.81 -16.84 -8.76
C ASN A 4 -16.38 -17.34 -7.39
N HIS A 5 -15.15 -17.88 -7.29
CA HIS A 5 -14.52 -18.14 -6.01
C HIS A 5 -13.96 -16.81 -5.48
N ALA A 6 -14.71 -16.19 -4.57
CA ALA A 6 -14.19 -15.11 -3.74
C ALA A 6 -13.15 -15.69 -2.78
N LEU A 7 -11.89 -15.33 -2.99
CA LEU A 7 -10.80 -15.64 -2.07
C LEU A 7 -10.99 -14.83 -0.78
N ALA A 8 -11.47 -15.48 0.27
CA ALA A 8 -11.53 -14.92 1.61
C ALA A 8 -10.12 -14.96 2.22
N PHE A 9 -9.41 -13.83 2.20
CA PHE A 9 -8.16 -13.67 2.92
C PHE A 9 -8.43 -13.53 4.41
N PRO A 10 -7.75 -14.29 5.31
CA PRO A 10 -7.84 -14.04 6.74
C PRO A 10 -7.26 -12.65 7.03
N ARG A 11 -8.06 -11.80 7.70
CA ARG A 11 -7.71 -10.43 8.07
C ARG A 11 -6.67 -10.40 9.20
N ARG A 12 -5.42 -10.73 8.92
CA ARG A 12 -4.27 -10.30 9.72
C ARG A 12 -3.33 -9.55 8.78
N ARG A 13 -3.57 -8.24 8.66
CA ARG A 13 -2.63 -7.31 8.08
C ARG A 13 -1.42 -7.23 9.01
N ALA A 14 -0.28 -7.76 8.60
CA ALA A 14 1.00 -7.31 9.12
C ALA A 14 1.15 -5.84 8.67
N ARG A 15 0.74 -4.89 9.52
CA ARG A 15 1.02 -3.47 9.32
C ARG A 15 2.46 -3.23 9.75
N ALA A 16 3.37 -3.05 8.81
CA ALA A 16 4.60 -2.33 9.09
C ALA A 16 4.20 -0.97 9.69
N ARG A 17 4.62 -0.70 10.93
CA ARG A 17 4.38 0.58 11.61
C ARG A 17 5.04 1.68 10.78
N LYS A 18 4.25 2.65 10.33
CA LYS A 18 4.75 3.92 9.80
C LYS A 18 5.60 4.61 10.88
N ASN A 19 6.90 4.45 10.79
CA ASN A 19 7.82 5.33 11.50
C ASN A 19 7.93 6.62 10.68
N ARG A 20 7.15 7.65 11.02
CA ARG A 20 7.31 9.01 10.51
C ARG A 20 8.44 9.69 11.29
N GLY A 21 9.69 9.37 10.94
CA GLY A 21 10.89 10.06 11.39
C GLY A 21 11.65 10.58 10.17
N ARG A 22 12.28 11.73 10.30
CA ARG A 22 13.10 12.37 9.25
C ARG A 22 14.02 11.37 8.57
N VAL A 23 13.89 11.24 7.26
CA VAL A 23 14.54 10.24 6.39
C VAL A 23 16.07 10.46 6.23
N ALA A 24 16.66 11.46 6.89
CA ALA A 24 18.06 11.84 6.66
C ALA A 24 19.12 11.08 7.49
N ASP A 25 18.73 10.35 8.57
CA ASP A 25 19.71 9.77 9.53
C ASP A 25 19.39 8.35 10.03
N GLN A 26 18.45 7.61 9.41
CA GLN A 26 18.28 6.21 9.78
C GLN A 26 19.16 5.33 8.92
N PRO A 27 20.02 4.46 9.51
CA PRO A 27 20.79 3.50 8.75
C PRO A 27 19.83 2.62 7.95
N GLN A 28 20.16 2.37 6.69
CA GLN A 28 19.40 1.43 5.86
C GLN A 28 19.41 0.05 6.54
N PRO A 29 18.28 -0.69 6.52
CA PRO A 29 18.26 -2.02 7.10
C PRO A 29 19.28 -2.91 6.38
N THR A 30 20.00 -3.71 7.14
CA THR A 30 20.83 -4.77 6.57
C THR A 30 19.97 -5.93 6.09
N PRO A 31 20.47 -6.81 5.19
CA PRO A 31 19.75 -8.04 4.81
C PRO A 31 19.28 -8.86 6.01
N THR A 32 20.13 -9.00 7.02
CA THR A 32 19.77 -9.73 8.26
C THR A 32 18.64 -9.05 9.05
N GLU A 33 18.63 -7.71 9.11
CA GLU A 33 17.55 -6.97 9.78
C GLU A 33 16.23 -7.09 9.01
N LEU A 34 16.26 -7.07 7.69
CA LEU A 34 15.08 -7.32 6.87
C LEU A 34 14.48 -8.71 7.15
N LEU A 35 15.31 -9.75 7.15
CA LEU A 35 14.87 -11.12 7.47
C LEU A 35 14.33 -11.22 8.89
N ARG A 36 14.98 -10.56 9.84
CA ARG A 36 14.55 -10.53 11.25
C ARG A 36 13.17 -9.91 11.39
N GLU A 37 12.91 -8.81 10.68
CA GLU A 37 11.59 -8.18 10.67
C GLU A 37 10.53 -9.09 10.04
N ILE A 38 10.84 -9.74 8.92
CA ILE A 38 9.92 -10.70 8.28
C ILE A 38 9.62 -11.85 9.25
N LEU A 39 10.63 -12.41 9.90
CA LEU A 39 10.50 -13.51 10.85
C LEU A 39 9.63 -13.11 12.05
N TYR A 40 9.82 -11.88 12.57
CA TYR A 40 8.98 -11.32 13.63
C TYR A 40 7.52 -11.21 13.19
N GLN A 41 7.26 -10.72 11.99
CA GLN A 41 5.90 -10.54 11.47
C GLN A 41 5.17 -11.87 11.22
N VAL A 42 5.89 -12.96 10.95
CA VAL A 42 5.30 -14.31 10.86
C VAL A 42 5.12 -14.99 12.22
N GLY A 43 5.42 -14.28 13.31
CA GLY A 43 5.07 -14.68 14.69
C GLY A 43 6.20 -15.32 15.48
N GLU A 44 7.45 -15.14 15.09
CA GLU A 44 8.63 -15.57 15.85
C GLU A 44 9.12 -14.45 16.77
N THR A 45 9.44 -14.77 18.01
CA THR A 45 9.84 -13.77 19.03
C THR A 45 11.32 -13.84 19.43
N HIS A 46 11.99 -14.97 19.17
CA HIS A 46 13.42 -15.13 19.48
C HIS A 46 14.25 -14.75 18.26
N LEU A 47 14.67 -13.48 18.21
CA LEU A 47 15.27 -12.87 17.01
C LEU A 47 16.76 -12.59 17.17
N ASP A 48 17.32 -12.83 18.36
CA ASP A 48 18.73 -12.49 18.67
C ASP A 48 19.69 -13.60 18.21
N THR A 49 19.65 -13.88 16.91
CA THR A 49 20.42 -14.96 16.27
C THR A 49 21.06 -14.45 14.99
N GLY A 50 22.09 -15.20 14.52
CA GLY A 50 22.80 -14.88 13.28
C GLY A 50 21.94 -15.13 12.03
N HIS A 51 22.39 -14.58 10.90
CA HIS A 51 21.68 -14.63 9.60
C HIS A 51 21.22 -16.06 9.23
N THR A 52 22.13 -17.04 9.30
CA THR A 52 21.83 -18.44 8.93
C THR A 52 20.69 -19.02 9.77
N GLU A 53 20.69 -18.75 11.06
CA GLU A 53 19.64 -19.26 11.97
C GLU A 53 18.29 -18.60 11.67
N ILE A 54 18.27 -17.28 11.34
CA ILE A 54 17.07 -16.57 10.93
C ILE A 54 16.48 -17.19 9.67
N VAL A 55 17.31 -17.48 8.67
CA VAL A 55 16.91 -18.13 7.41
C VAL A 55 16.29 -19.52 7.68
N HIS A 56 16.92 -20.34 8.52
CA HIS A 56 16.38 -21.66 8.89
C HIS A 56 15.04 -21.57 9.60
N ARG A 57 14.90 -20.67 10.57
CA ARG A 57 13.65 -20.47 11.30
C ARG A 57 12.54 -19.95 10.40
N LEU A 58 12.86 -19.01 9.51
CA LEU A 58 11.90 -18.50 8.55
C LEU A 58 11.40 -19.62 7.64
N ASN A 59 12.30 -20.44 7.10
CA ASN A 59 11.92 -21.58 6.27
C ASN A 59 11.02 -22.56 7.03
N GLY A 60 11.36 -22.89 8.29
CA GLY A 60 10.52 -23.74 9.15
C GLY A 60 9.12 -23.16 9.36
N ARG A 61 9.01 -21.85 9.65
CA ARG A 61 7.70 -21.18 9.83
C ARG A 61 6.87 -21.14 8.57
N LEU A 62 7.51 -20.92 7.41
CA LEU A 62 6.83 -20.96 6.12
C LEU A 62 6.28 -22.37 5.82
N TYR A 63 7.09 -23.41 6.11
CA TYR A 63 6.68 -24.79 5.97
C TYR A 63 5.50 -25.15 6.90
N ASP A 64 5.55 -24.73 8.17
CA ASP A 64 4.46 -24.94 9.14
C ASP A 64 3.16 -24.28 8.66
N ASN A 65 3.25 -23.04 8.18
CA ASN A 65 2.10 -22.34 7.62
C ASN A 65 1.51 -23.12 6.44
N PHE A 66 2.35 -23.54 5.51
CA PHE A 66 1.94 -24.31 4.34
C PHE A 66 1.27 -25.64 4.75
N SER A 67 1.87 -26.38 5.69
CA SER A 67 1.33 -27.65 6.20
C SER A 67 -0.05 -27.49 6.85
N LEU A 68 -0.35 -26.31 7.38
CA LEU A 68 -1.65 -25.91 7.92
C LEU A 68 -2.63 -25.37 6.85
N GLY A 69 -2.28 -25.48 5.58
CA GLY A 69 -3.08 -24.94 4.46
C GLY A 69 -3.13 -23.39 4.39
N LYS A 70 -2.15 -22.72 5.02
CA LYS A 70 -2.07 -21.25 5.01
C LYS A 70 -1.10 -20.77 3.94
N THR A 71 -1.45 -19.69 3.28
CA THR A 71 -0.55 -18.96 2.37
C THR A 71 0.14 -17.83 3.12
N THR A 72 1.46 -17.75 3.02
CA THR A 72 2.22 -16.64 3.59
C THR A 72 2.45 -15.57 2.52
N LEU A 73 1.89 -14.38 2.75
CA LEU A 73 2.11 -13.18 1.92
C LEU A 73 2.92 -12.17 2.72
N VAL A 74 4.09 -11.82 2.22
CA VAL A 74 4.94 -10.75 2.75
C VAL A 74 4.78 -9.51 1.87
N ILE A 75 4.42 -8.39 2.47
CA ILE A 75 4.25 -7.11 1.80
C ILE A 75 5.36 -6.18 2.26
N ILE A 76 6.19 -5.73 1.33
CA ILE A 76 7.22 -4.71 1.55
C ILE A 76 6.71 -3.42 0.92
N ASP A 77 6.31 -2.48 1.76
CA ASP A 77 5.86 -1.15 1.35
C ASP A 77 7.03 -0.18 1.31
N GLU A 78 6.93 0.87 0.49
CA GLU A 78 7.99 1.87 0.25
C GLU A 78 9.29 1.21 -0.27
N GLY A 79 9.18 0.23 -1.15
CA GLY A 79 10.30 -0.57 -1.65
C GLY A 79 11.41 0.24 -2.34
N GLN A 80 11.14 1.49 -2.78
CA GLN A 80 12.19 2.38 -3.30
C GLN A 80 13.21 2.79 -2.22
N LEU A 81 12.87 2.61 -0.93
CA LEU A 81 13.78 2.87 0.18
C LEU A 81 14.79 1.72 0.41
N LEU A 82 14.64 0.60 -0.26
CA LEU A 82 15.62 -0.49 -0.25
C LEU A 82 16.84 -0.04 -1.08
N ALA A 83 17.76 0.74 -0.49
CA ALA A 83 18.85 1.39 -1.23
C ALA A 83 19.99 0.44 -1.64
N ASP A 84 20.17 -0.68 -0.95
CA ASP A 84 21.25 -1.64 -1.19
C ASP A 84 20.75 -2.79 -2.10
N ASP A 85 21.55 -3.14 -3.11
CA ASP A 85 21.29 -4.29 -3.99
C ASP A 85 21.35 -5.62 -3.23
N ALA A 86 22.09 -5.68 -2.12
CA ALA A 86 22.14 -6.84 -1.23
C ALA A 86 20.75 -7.14 -0.60
N LEU A 87 19.90 -6.13 -0.39
CA LEU A 87 18.52 -6.32 0.08
C LEU A 87 17.66 -7.00 -0.99
N PHE A 88 17.80 -6.60 -2.25
CA PHE A 88 17.08 -7.25 -3.36
C PHE A 88 17.55 -8.69 -3.55
N GLU A 89 18.88 -8.93 -3.40
CA GLU A 89 19.42 -10.28 -3.47
C GLU A 89 18.87 -11.16 -2.34
N GLU A 90 18.78 -10.64 -1.11
CA GLU A 90 18.19 -11.36 0.01
C GLU A 90 16.72 -11.70 -0.24
N ILE A 91 15.94 -10.73 -0.73
CA ILE A 91 14.54 -10.95 -1.11
C ILE A 91 14.45 -12.01 -2.23
N ARG A 92 15.36 -12.00 -3.20
CA ARG A 92 15.44 -13.00 -4.27
C ARG A 92 15.70 -14.39 -3.73
N LEU A 93 16.57 -14.49 -2.72
CA LEU A 93 16.88 -15.77 -2.07
C LEU A 93 15.68 -16.33 -1.30
N LEU A 94 14.83 -15.47 -0.70
CA LEU A 94 13.58 -15.90 -0.07
C LEU A 94 12.62 -16.58 -1.06
N LEU A 95 12.62 -16.18 -2.33
CA LEU A 95 11.78 -16.79 -3.37
C LEU A 95 12.20 -18.24 -3.71
N ASN A 96 13.37 -18.68 -3.24
CA ASN A 96 13.79 -20.08 -3.37
C ASN A 96 13.19 -20.99 -2.28
N PHE A 97 12.45 -20.45 -1.30
CA PHE A 97 11.72 -21.25 -0.34
C PHE A 97 10.49 -21.87 -1.00
N GLN A 98 10.71 -23.02 -1.60
CA GLN A 98 9.70 -23.77 -2.33
C GLN A 98 9.83 -25.27 -2.05
N LEU A 99 8.73 -25.97 -2.16
CA LEU A 99 8.68 -27.42 -2.31
C LEU A 99 8.70 -27.76 -3.81
N ASN A 100 8.75 -29.05 -4.16
CA ASN A 100 8.87 -29.47 -5.57
C ASN A 100 7.83 -28.82 -6.51
N ASP A 101 6.64 -28.53 -6.00
CA ASP A 101 5.47 -28.05 -6.74
C ASP A 101 4.67 -26.93 -6.02
N ALA A 102 5.25 -26.33 -4.96
CA ALA A 102 4.57 -25.27 -4.22
C ALA A 102 5.55 -24.22 -3.69
N PHE A 103 5.16 -22.95 -3.83
CA PHE A 103 5.85 -21.81 -3.23
C PHE A 103 5.37 -21.62 -1.79
N LEU A 104 6.32 -21.53 -0.85
CA LEU A 104 6.02 -21.33 0.56
C LEU A 104 5.73 -19.88 0.92
N ILE A 105 6.14 -18.93 0.06
CA ILE A 105 6.02 -17.49 0.26
C ILE A 105 5.59 -16.80 -1.03
N THR A 106 4.76 -15.79 -0.88
CA THR A 106 4.45 -14.82 -1.93
C THR A 106 4.94 -13.45 -1.46
N LEU A 107 5.69 -12.75 -2.31
CA LEU A 107 6.19 -11.42 -2.03
C LEU A 107 5.44 -10.38 -2.86
N LEU A 108 5.05 -9.28 -2.22
CA LEU A 108 4.49 -8.09 -2.87
C LEU A 108 5.34 -6.88 -2.50
N LEU A 109 6.07 -6.35 -3.47
CA LEU A 109 6.76 -5.07 -3.33
C LEU A 109 5.84 -3.95 -3.81
N ILE A 110 5.69 -2.94 -2.96
CA ILE A 110 4.94 -1.72 -3.25
C ILE A 110 5.89 -0.55 -3.11
N GLY A 111 5.89 0.37 -4.07
CA GLY A 111 6.76 1.53 -4.01
C GLY A 111 6.43 2.56 -5.09
N GLN A 112 7.21 3.61 -5.11
CA GLN A 112 7.13 4.68 -6.10
C GLN A 112 7.72 4.22 -7.44
N PRO A 113 7.52 4.96 -8.56
CA PRO A 113 8.00 4.57 -9.90
C PRO A 113 9.49 4.25 -9.96
N GLU A 114 10.30 4.88 -9.11
CA GLU A 114 11.75 4.66 -8.99
C GLU A 114 12.10 3.21 -8.62
N LEU A 115 11.24 2.54 -7.84
CA LEU A 115 11.38 1.11 -7.57
C LEU A 115 11.36 0.29 -8.86
N GLY A 116 10.43 0.63 -9.77
CA GLY A 116 10.33 -0.06 -11.05
C GLY A 116 11.55 0.15 -11.94
N GLU A 117 12.16 1.35 -11.90
CA GLU A 117 13.39 1.64 -12.63
C GLU A 117 14.57 0.86 -12.04
N ARG A 118 14.67 0.84 -10.73
CA ARG A 118 15.71 0.11 -10.04
C ARG A 118 15.66 -1.39 -10.33
N ILE A 119 14.47 -1.99 -10.25
CA ILE A 119 14.27 -3.42 -10.53
C ILE A 119 14.72 -3.77 -11.94
N ARG A 120 14.42 -2.94 -12.96
CA ARG A 120 14.90 -3.15 -14.34
C ARG A 120 16.42 -3.21 -14.46
N ASN A 121 17.14 -2.57 -13.54
CA ASN A 121 18.60 -2.61 -13.48
C ASN A 121 19.16 -3.82 -12.70
N LEU A 122 18.28 -4.69 -12.19
CA LEU A 122 18.62 -5.92 -11.47
C LEU A 122 18.02 -7.14 -12.22
N PRO A 123 18.63 -7.59 -13.34
CA PRO A 123 18.03 -8.60 -14.22
C PRO A 123 17.66 -9.90 -13.48
N GLN A 124 18.50 -10.35 -12.55
CA GLN A 124 18.26 -11.58 -11.80
C GLN A 124 17.04 -11.50 -10.87
N PHE A 125 16.73 -10.30 -10.37
CA PHE A 125 15.53 -10.04 -9.59
C PHE A 125 14.31 -9.84 -10.50
N ASP A 126 14.51 -9.12 -11.60
CA ASP A 126 13.47 -8.81 -12.58
C ASP A 126 12.84 -10.10 -13.18
N ASP A 127 13.68 -11.09 -13.48
CA ASP A 127 13.26 -12.40 -14.01
C ASP A 127 12.41 -13.23 -13.02
N ARG A 128 12.41 -12.87 -11.74
CA ARG A 128 11.61 -13.53 -10.71
C ARG A 128 10.22 -12.92 -10.51
N LEU A 129 9.95 -11.78 -11.12
CA LEU A 129 8.66 -11.12 -11.00
C LEU A 129 7.60 -11.78 -11.86
N SER A 130 6.60 -12.38 -11.21
CA SER A 130 5.46 -13.01 -11.90
C SER A 130 4.47 -11.99 -12.45
N ALA A 131 4.36 -10.81 -11.85
CA ALA A 131 3.44 -9.76 -12.26
C ALA A 131 3.95 -8.37 -11.85
N ARG A 132 3.54 -7.37 -12.62
CA ARG A 132 3.79 -5.95 -12.34
C ARG A 132 2.50 -5.17 -12.54
N GLY A 133 2.28 -4.19 -11.70
CA GLY A 133 1.14 -3.30 -11.78
C GLY A 133 1.55 -1.85 -11.53
N LEU A 134 0.92 -0.94 -12.24
CA LEU A 134 1.05 0.50 -12.03
C LEU A 134 -0.31 1.05 -11.61
N LEU A 135 -0.37 1.62 -10.40
CA LEU A 135 -1.54 2.35 -9.96
C LEU A 135 -1.51 3.76 -10.57
N ARG A 136 -2.49 4.06 -11.38
CA ARG A 136 -2.67 5.39 -11.97
C ARG A 136 -3.65 6.21 -11.14
N PRO A 137 -3.57 7.55 -11.21
CA PRO A 137 -4.65 8.40 -10.69
C PRO A 137 -5.99 7.98 -11.28
N LEU A 138 -7.07 8.22 -10.55
CA LEU A 138 -8.43 8.01 -11.03
C LEU A 138 -8.71 8.91 -12.24
N GLU A 139 -9.36 8.38 -13.24
CA GLU A 139 -9.83 9.19 -14.36
C GLU A 139 -10.97 10.12 -13.88
N ARG A 140 -11.14 11.25 -14.55
CA ARG A 140 -12.18 12.24 -14.21
C ARG A 140 -13.58 11.61 -14.03
N ARG A 141 -13.94 10.66 -14.90
CA ARG A 141 -15.22 9.93 -14.82
C ARG A 141 -15.34 9.00 -13.61
N GLU A 142 -14.22 8.61 -12.99
CA GLU A 142 -14.18 7.69 -11.86
C GLU A 142 -14.24 8.43 -10.51
N VAL A 143 -13.91 9.73 -10.50
CA VAL A 143 -13.83 10.52 -9.27
C VAL A 143 -15.19 10.62 -8.58
N GLY A 144 -16.26 10.89 -9.32
CA GLY A 144 -17.62 10.95 -8.75
C GLY A 144 -18.02 9.63 -8.10
N ALA A 145 -17.86 8.52 -8.82
CA ALA A 145 -18.16 7.18 -8.29
C ALA A 145 -17.28 6.82 -7.08
N TYR A 146 -16.04 7.28 -7.04
CA TYR A 146 -15.16 7.10 -5.89
C TYR A 146 -15.68 7.87 -4.66
N ILE A 147 -16.06 9.14 -4.82
CA ILE A 147 -16.63 9.96 -3.74
C ILE A 147 -17.91 9.32 -3.20
N ASP A 148 -18.85 8.95 -4.08
CA ASP A 148 -20.13 8.32 -3.72
C ASP A 148 -19.91 7.00 -2.97
N HIS A 149 -18.96 6.18 -3.44
CA HIS A 149 -18.60 4.95 -2.74
C HIS A 149 -18.06 5.23 -1.33
N ARG A 150 -17.19 6.22 -1.16
CA ARG A 150 -16.65 6.62 0.15
C ARG A 150 -17.74 7.10 1.09
N MET A 151 -18.69 7.90 0.58
CA MET A 151 -19.84 8.39 1.34
C MET A 151 -20.76 7.23 1.75
N SER A 152 -21.04 6.31 0.83
CA SER A 152 -21.84 5.11 1.11
C SER A 152 -21.21 4.23 2.20
N VAL A 153 -19.89 3.99 2.17
CA VAL A 153 -19.16 3.25 3.22
C VAL A 153 -19.23 3.96 4.57
N ALA A 154 -19.32 5.31 4.56
CA ALA A 154 -19.52 6.13 5.77
C ALA A 154 -20.97 6.16 6.26
N GLY A 155 -21.91 5.51 5.56
CA GLY A 155 -23.31 5.40 5.96
C GLY A 155 -24.24 6.44 5.32
N ARG A 156 -23.75 7.24 4.36
CA ARG A 156 -24.58 8.20 3.61
C ARG A 156 -24.89 7.64 2.23
N SER A 157 -26.18 7.46 1.93
CA SER A 157 -26.67 6.97 0.64
C SER A 157 -26.97 8.05 -0.38
N GLU A 158 -27.15 9.30 0.08
CA GLU A 158 -27.46 10.44 -0.77
C GLU A 158 -26.20 11.16 -1.21
N ALA A 159 -26.22 11.76 -2.41
CA ALA A 159 -25.10 12.57 -2.91
C ALA A 159 -24.78 13.69 -1.91
N ALA A 160 -23.50 13.87 -1.60
CA ALA A 160 -23.03 14.90 -0.69
C ALA A 160 -22.40 16.08 -1.43
N PHE A 161 -22.12 15.92 -2.71
CA PHE A 161 -21.43 16.90 -3.55
C PHE A 161 -22.22 17.13 -4.83
N SER A 162 -22.27 18.39 -5.28
CA SER A 162 -22.83 18.71 -6.59
C SER A 162 -21.92 18.19 -7.71
N PRO A 163 -22.44 17.95 -8.92
CA PRO A 163 -21.62 17.57 -10.07
C PRO A 163 -20.49 18.57 -10.35
N GLU A 164 -20.75 19.85 -10.18
CA GLU A 164 -19.81 20.94 -10.39
C GLU A 164 -18.71 20.94 -9.33
N ALA A 165 -19.06 20.68 -8.05
CA ALA A 165 -18.09 20.50 -6.97
C ALA A 165 -17.18 19.30 -7.22
N VAL A 166 -17.75 18.16 -7.64
CA VAL A 166 -16.98 16.97 -8.02
C VAL A 166 -16.00 17.26 -9.14
N GLU A 167 -16.42 18.05 -10.12
CA GLU A 167 -15.60 18.45 -11.25
C GLU A 167 -14.37 19.27 -10.79
N LEU A 168 -14.57 20.31 -9.98
CA LEU A 168 -13.49 21.13 -9.41
C LEU A 168 -12.53 20.28 -8.56
N ILE A 169 -13.08 19.42 -7.70
CA ILE A 169 -12.29 18.52 -6.87
C ILE A 169 -11.46 17.54 -7.72
N SER A 170 -12.04 17.06 -8.82
CA SER A 170 -11.33 16.18 -9.77
C SER A 170 -10.14 16.88 -10.40
N GLN A 171 -10.31 18.11 -10.85
CA GLN A 171 -9.26 18.91 -11.48
C GLN A 171 -8.13 19.22 -10.48
N TYR A 172 -8.48 19.71 -9.29
CA TYR A 172 -7.50 20.05 -8.25
C TYR A 172 -6.70 18.84 -7.76
N SER A 173 -7.37 17.72 -7.51
CA SER A 173 -6.74 16.51 -6.97
C SER A 173 -5.88 15.77 -8.00
N GLY A 174 -6.12 16.00 -9.30
CA GLY A 174 -5.54 15.22 -10.39
C GLY A 174 -5.89 13.72 -10.29
N GLY A 175 -7.04 13.38 -9.69
CA GLY A 175 -7.49 12.01 -9.48
C GLY A 175 -6.70 11.23 -8.42
N ILE A 176 -5.84 11.89 -7.64
CA ILE A 176 -5.04 11.23 -6.58
C ILE A 176 -5.91 11.00 -5.35
N PRO A 177 -6.19 9.75 -4.93
CA PRO A 177 -7.14 9.45 -3.85
C PRO A 177 -6.84 10.16 -2.53
N ARG A 178 -5.57 10.36 -2.19
CA ARG A 178 -5.17 11.07 -0.98
C ARG A 178 -5.60 12.54 -1.01
N ARG A 179 -5.40 13.21 -2.17
CA ARG A 179 -5.81 14.61 -2.36
C ARG A 179 -7.33 14.73 -2.41
N LEU A 180 -8.00 13.78 -3.10
CA LEU A 180 -9.47 13.71 -3.12
C LEU A 180 -10.05 13.63 -1.72
N ASN A 181 -9.59 12.66 -0.92
CA ASN A 181 -10.08 12.51 0.45
C ASN A 181 -9.85 13.78 1.28
N HIS A 182 -8.66 14.37 1.19
CA HIS A 182 -8.33 15.58 1.94
C HIS A 182 -9.27 16.74 1.63
N ILE A 183 -9.47 17.05 0.35
CA ILE A 183 -10.37 18.13 -0.06
C ILE A 183 -11.83 17.84 0.28
N CYS A 184 -12.28 16.59 0.05
CA CYS A 184 -13.64 16.20 0.42
C CYS A 184 -13.86 16.32 1.94
N ASP A 185 -12.91 15.91 2.77
CA ASP A 185 -13.00 16.04 4.22
C ASP A 185 -13.13 17.50 4.64
N LEU A 186 -12.33 18.41 4.07
CA LEU A 186 -12.43 19.86 4.35
C LEU A 186 -13.77 20.44 3.91
N CYS A 187 -14.26 20.09 2.74
CA CYS A 187 -15.57 20.50 2.25
C CYS A 187 -16.70 20.04 3.18
N LEU A 188 -16.64 18.78 3.65
CA LEU A 188 -17.63 18.24 4.59
C LEU A 188 -17.58 18.93 5.95
N VAL A 189 -16.39 19.28 6.46
CA VAL A 189 -16.24 20.06 7.70
C VAL A 189 -16.86 21.45 7.53
N LEU A 190 -16.64 22.11 6.40
CA LEU A 190 -17.24 23.42 6.10
C LEU A 190 -18.76 23.32 5.97
N SER A 191 -19.30 22.32 5.26
CA SER A 191 -20.74 22.10 5.12
C SER A 191 -21.40 21.88 6.47
N TYR A 192 -20.79 21.07 7.33
CA TYR A 192 -21.26 20.84 8.69
C TYR A 192 -21.28 22.13 9.53
N SER A 193 -20.21 22.93 9.45
CA SER A 193 -20.13 24.21 10.18
C SER A 193 -21.22 25.19 9.75
N ARG A 194 -21.59 25.18 8.45
CA ARG A 194 -22.63 26.01 7.86
C ARG A 194 -24.04 25.41 7.99
N ARG A 195 -24.15 24.19 8.52
CA ARG A 195 -25.41 23.44 8.65
C ARG A 195 -26.11 23.23 7.31
N VAL A 196 -25.33 22.98 6.26
CA VAL A 196 -25.87 22.60 4.94
C VAL A 196 -25.54 21.12 4.69
N GLU A 197 -26.46 20.44 4.01
CA GLU A 197 -26.35 18.98 3.84
C GLU A 197 -25.55 18.59 2.61
N TRP A 198 -25.18 19.53 1.76
CA TRP A 198 -24.46 19.23 0.56
C TRP A 198 -23.40 20.29 0.22
N VAL A 199 -22.38 19.91 -0.52
CA VAL A 199 -21.27 20.74 -0.97
C VAL A 199 -21.54 21.17 -2.41
N ASP A 200 -21.68 22.47 -2.63
CA ASP A 200 -21.81 23.09 -3.93
C ASP A 200 -20.43 23.51 -4.51
N GLU A 201 -20.46 24.02 -5.73
CA GLU A 201 -19.28 24.50 -6.45
C GLU A 201 -18.55 25.61 -5.68
N GLU A 202 -19.29 26.60 -5.14
CA GLU A 202 -18.71 27.75 -4.43
C GLU A 202 -17.93 27.29 -3.19
N MET A 203 -18.49 26.34 -2.46
CA MET A 203 -17.87 25.81 -1.27
C MET A 203 -16.59 25.03 -1.60
N ALA A 204 -16.63 24.17 -2.62
CA ALA A 204 -15.46 23.46 -3.10
C ALA A 204 -14.36 24.41 -3.59
N TYR A 205 -14.72 25.44 -4.33
CA TYR A 205 -13.79 26.43 -4.83
C TYR A 205 -13.08 27.19 -3.71
N ARG A 206 -13.82 27.61 -2.67
CA ARG A 206 -13.22 28.31 -1.51
C ARG A 206 -12.21 27.42 -0.79
N ILE A 207 -12.53 26.16 -0.54
CA ILE A 207 -11.61 25.23 0.13
C ILE A 207 -10.34 25.02 -0.72
N ILE A 208 -10.49 24.92 -2.03
CA ILE A 208 -9.34 24.76 -2.94
C ILE A 208 -8.42 25.99 -2.88
N LEU A 209 -8.97 27.21 -2.89
CA LEU A 209 -8.20 28.44 -2.77
C LEU A 209 -7.45 28.50 -1.43
N ASP A 210 -8.14 28.23 -0.31
CA ASP A 210 -7.53 28.25 1.02
C ASP A 210 -6.38 27.24 1.14
N GLU A 211 -6.48 26.08 0.47
CA GLU A 211 -5.43 25.07 0.42
C GLU A 211 -4.24 25.48 -0.45
N GLU A 212 -4.47 26.20 -1.54
CA GLU A 212 -3.40 26.73 -2.40
C GLU A 212 -2.61 27.83 -1.68
N ASP A 213 -3.30 28.74 -1.02
CA ASP A 213 -2.69 29.82 -0.24
C ASP A 213 -1.88 29.29 0.97
N SER A 214 -2.32 28.18 1.57
CA SER A 214 -1.63 27.57 2.71
C SER A 214 -0.34 26.82 2.33
N ARG A 215 -0.05 26.66 1.05
CA ARG A 215 1.16 25.98 0.52
C ARG A 215 2.29 26.93 0.14
N VAL A 216 2.04 28.23 0.19
CA VAL A 216 3.03 29.30 -0.04
C VAL A 216 3.70 29.68 1.27
#